data_652b460224da0a2d8263c2f880d9e0c3
#
_entry.id   652b460224da0a2d8263c2f880d9e0c3
#
_cell.length_a   1.000
_cell.length_b   1.000
_cell.length_c   1.000
_cell.angle_alpha   90.00
_cell.angle_beta   90.00
_cell.angle_gamma   90.00
#
_symmetry.space_group_name_H-M   'P 1'
#
loop_
_entity.id
_entity.type
_entity.pdbx_description
1 polymer ?
#
loop_
_entity_poly.entity_id
_entity_poly.type
_entity_poly.pdbx_seq_one_letter_code
_entity_poly.pdbx_strand_id
1 'polypeptide(L)'
;ELEQLTLEVVFEKLYRAGFPQDFELDHGESAFAMRGLVVDRQEGNILKLDRHGYVGRGYHGLQALEQRVITRTYREQRVGVEKKRFSPVDTLFSLPEVNLFAKAVEHFDAQREAWEANGFSEYAQVWDTIRSCTDASHQDDSIKDAIRADPGRFIVLDPDLPEMLHRLRSLGKKIFLLTNSEPEYASVLLEYLFQETGRGYTGWESFFDWMIVAARKPGFFTEGRPFV
;
A
#
# COMPACT_ATOMS: atom_id res chain seq x y z
N GLU A 1 -7.91 -10.03 -5.03
CA GLU A 1 -7.30 -10.12 -6.37
C GLU A 1 -6.27 -9.04 -6.64
N LEU A 2 -6.54 -7.75 -6.35
CA LEU A 2 -5.56 -6.66 -6.53
C LEU A 2 -4.30 -6.88 -5.66
N GLU A 3 -4.47 -7.32 -4.42
CA GLU A 3 -3.37 -7.65 -3.52
C GLU A 3 -2.51 -8.78 -4.09
N GLN A 4 -3.14 -9.81 -4.64
CA GLN A 4 -2.45 -10.94 -5.27
C GLN A 4 -1.65 -10.49 -6.50
N LEU A 5 -2.24 -9.70 -7.39
CA LEU A 5 -1.53 -9.12 -8.55
C LEU A 5 -0.33 -8.27 -8.10
N THR A 6 -0.53 -7.43 -7.09
CA THR A 6 0.55 -6.60 -6.54
C THR A 6 1.70 -7.48 -6.04
N LEU A 7 1.40 -8.55 -5.33
CA LEU A 7 2.40 -9.49 -4.84
C LEU A 7 3.14 -10.18 -6.00
N GLU A 8 2.44 -10.69 -7.01
CA GLU A 8 3.05 -11.35 -8.17
C GLU A 8 4.05 -10.43 -8.89
N VAL A 9 3.64 -9.16 -9.14
CA VAL A 9 4.51 -8.17 -9.79
C VAL A 9 5.72 -7.79 -8.91
N VAL A 10 5.50 -7.66 -7.60
CA VAL A 10 6.57 -7.31 -6.65
C VAL A 10 7.57 -8.45 -6.51
N PHE A 11 7.12 -9.72 -6.49
CA PHE A 11 8.01 -10.87 -6.37
C PHE A 11 9.06 -10.95 -7.48
N GLU A 12 8.67 -10.74 -8.74
CA GLU A 12 9.64 -10.70 -9.84
C GLU A 12 10.74 -9.66 -9.61
N LYS A 13 10.36 -8.48 -9.07
CA LYS A 13 11.31 -7.41 -8.77
C LYS A 13 12.20 -7.75 -7.59
N LEU A 14 11.67 -8.40 -6.55
CA LEU A 14 12.42 -8.84 -5.38
C LEU A 14 13.51 -9.85 -5.77
N TYR A 15 13.19 -10.84 -6.61
CA TYR A 15 14.19 -11.78 -7.09
C TYR A 15 15.28 -11.11 -7.92
N ARG A 16 14.93 -10.14 -8.78
CA ARG A 16 15.91 -9.34 -9.51
C ARG A 16 16.77 -8.46 -8.59
N ALA A 17 16.24 -8.07 -7.43
CA ALA A 17 16.94 -7.29 -6.43
C ALA A 17 17.80 -8.15 -5.47
N GLY A 18 17.82 -9.48 -5.66
CA GLY A 18 18.68 -10.40 -4.91
C GLY A 18 17.98 -11.17 -3.78
N PHE A 19 16.67 -11.15 -3.70
CA PHE A 19 15.96 -12.04 -2.77
C PHE A 19 16.21 -13.50 -3.14
N PRO A 20 16.39 -14.40 -2.15
CA PRO A 20 16.56 -15.82 -2.40
C PRO A 20 15.43 -16.41 -3.24
N GLN A 21 15.75 -17.31 -4.18
CA GLN A 21 14.78 -17.87 -5.13
C GLN A 21 13.76 -18.82 -4.46
N ASP A 22 14.08 -19.31 -3.29
CA ASP A 22 13.21 -20.14 -2.45
C ASP A 22 12.37 -19.34 -1.44
N PHE A 23 12.47 -18.00 -1.48
CA PHE A 23 11.57 -17.13 -0.74
C PHE A 23 10.21 -17.04 -1.45
N GLU A 24 9.18 -17.64 -0.86
CA GLU A 24 7.82 -17.66 -1.39
C GLU A 24 6.83 -17.18 -0.32
N LEU A 25 5.70 -16.61 -0.77
CA LEU A 25 4.54 -16.36 0.07
C LEU A 25 3.50 -17.46 -0.15
N ASP A 26 3.05 -18.05 0.94
CA ASP A 26 1.84 -18.87 0.89
C ASP A 26 0.60 -17.96 0.80
N HIS A 27 -0.24 -18.19 -0.20
CA HIS A 27 -1.43 -17.38 -0.51
C HIS A 27 -2.46 -17.27 0.64
N GLY A 28 -2.31 -18.06 1.71
CA GLY A 28 -3.17 -18.00 2.91
C GLY A 28 -2.77 -17.00 3.99
N GLU A 29 -1.59 -16.42 3.90
CA GLU A 29 -1.00 -15.62 4.99
C GLU A 29 -1.12 -14.09 4.83
N SER A 30 -1.86 -13.62 3.83
CA SER A 30 -2.04 -12.18 3.54
C SER A 30 -2.85 -11.42 4.59
N ALA A 31 -3.42 -12.10 5.59
CA ALA A 31 -4.31 -11.50 6.58
C ALA A 31 -3.62 -11.01 7.87
N PHE A 32 -2.29 -11.09 7.99
CA PHE A 32 -1.57 -10.72 9.22
C PHE A 32 -1.54 -9.21 9.45
N ALA A 33 -1.25 -8.44 8.42
CA ALA A 33 -1.06 -7.00 8.56
C ALA A 33 -2.37 -6.22 8.69
N MET A 34 -2.34 -5.18 9.51
CA MET A 34 -3.44 -4.22 9.64
C MET A 34 -2.91 -2.79 9.72
N ARG A 35 -3.73 -1.80 9.40
CA ARG A 35 -3.35 -0.39 9.58
C ARG A 35 -3.12 -0.05 11.05
N GLY A 36 -2.20 0.88 11.28
CA GLY A 36 -1.80 1.34 12.61
C GLY A 36 -0.76 0.45 13.29
N LEU A 37 -0.09 -0.42 12.51
CA LEU A 37 1.16 -1.05 12.89
C LEU A 37 2.34 -0.13 12.59
N VAL A 38 3.50 -0.45 13.17
CA VAL A 38 4.77 0.22 12.90
C VAL A 38 5.85 -0.83 12.69
N VAL A 39 6.58 -0.74 11.60
CA VAL A 39 7.73 -1.61 11.33
C VAL A 39 8.96 -1.02 11.99
N ASP A 40 9.63 -1.80 12.82
CA ASP A 40 10.98 -1.53 13.32
C ASP A 40 11.99 -2.19 12.38
N ARG A 41 12.57 -1.39 11.51
CA ARG A 41 13.51 -1.83 10.47
C ARG A 41 14.83 -2.37 11.04
N GLN A 42 15.21 -1.95 12.24
CA GLN A 42 16.45 -2.36 12.85
C GLN A 42 16.35 -3.75 13.49
N GLU A 43 15.26 -4.01 14.18
CA GLU A 43 15.04 -5.26 14.91
C GLU A 43 14.23 -6.30 14.11
N GLY A 44 13.76 -5.97 12.91
CA GLY A 44 12.89 -6.86 12.13
C GLY A 44 11.51 -7.06 12.75
N ASN A 45 11.05 -6.11 13.58
CA ASN A 45 9.83 -6.27 14.34
C ASN A 45 8.66 -5.48 13.76
N ILE A 46 7.46 -6.00 13.95
CA ILE A 46 6.20 -5.34 13.62
C ILE A 46 5.46 -5.05 14.92
N LEU A 47 5.19 -3.78 15.17
CA LEU A 47 4.79 -3.27 16.47
C LEU A 47 3.37 -2.72 16.45
N LYS A 48 2.60 -2.96 17.51
CA LYS A 48 1.35 -2.27 17.82
C LYS A 48 1.57 -1.31 18.97
N LEU A 49 1.36 -0.03 18.69
CA LEU A 49 1.50 1.03 19.68
C LEU A 49 0.18 1.28 20.42
N ASP A 50 0.30 1.70 21.66
CA ASP A 50 -0.81 2.27 22.40
C ASP A 50 -1.07 3.74 22.01
N ARG A 51 -2.10 4.35 22.58
CA ARG A 51 -2.46 5.77 22.33
C ARG A 51 -1.38 6.79 22.75
N HIS A 52 -0.40 6.35 23.52
CA HIS A 52 0.68 7.20 24.01
C HIS A 52 1.99 7.02 23.23
N GLY A 53 2.00 6.09 22.25
CA GLY A 53 3.15 5.77 21.41
C GLY A 53 4.12 4.75 22.03
N TYR A 54 3.68 4.00 23.04
CA TYR A 54 4.46 2.89 23.59
C TYR A 54 4.08 1.57 22.94
N VAL A 55 5.06 0.64 22.87
CA VAL A 55 4.84 -0.68 22.29
C VAL A 55 4.03 -1.56 23.25
N GLY A 56 2.79 -1.84 22.89
CA GLY A 56 1.90 -2.73 23.63
C GLY A 56 2.02 -4.20 23.22
N ARG A 57 2.24 -4.45 21.91
CA ARG A 57 2.45 -5.78 21.32
C ARG A 57 3.47 -5.68 20.20
N GLY A 58 4.17 -6.77 19.92
CA GLY A 58 5.12 -6.87 18.83
C GLY A 58 5.20 -8.27 18.28
N TYR A 59 5.65 -8.37 17.05
CA TYR A 59 5.93 -9.61 16.35
C TYR A 59 7.31 -9.52 15.72
N HIS A 60 8.06 -10.63 15.76
CA HIS A 60 9.26 -10.80 14.96
C HIS A 60 8.92 -11.78 13.84
N GLY A 61 8.99 -11.33 12.60
CA GLY A 61 8.29 -12.08 11.55
C GLY A 61 6.80 -12.22 11.89
N LEU A 62 6.28 -13.43 11.91
CA LEU A 62 4.93 -13.78 12.33
C LEU A 62 4.83 -14.24 13.79
N GLN A 63 5.96 -14.38 14.49
CA GLN A 63 6.01 -14.87 15.86
C GLN A 63 5.79 -13.74 16.87
N ALA A 64 4.81 -13.91 17.76
CA ALA A 64 4.54 -12.94 18.81
C ALA A 64 5.73 -12.80 19.77
N LEU A 65 6.15 -11.56 20.02
CA LEU A 65 7.20 -11.26 20.99
C LEU A 65 6.66 -11.42 22.42
N GLU A 66 7.46 -12.06 23.26
CA GLU A 66 7.17 -12.11 24.68
C GLU A 66 7.26 -10.72 25.33
N GLN A 67 6.43 -10.47 26.34
CA GLN A 67 6.38 -9.17 27.03
C GLN A 67 7.74 -8.75 27.61
N ARG A 68 8.56 -9.70 28.06
CA ARG A 68 9.92 -9.43 28.55
C ARG A 68 10.84 -8.89 27.45
N VAL A 69 10.70 -9.36 26.21
CA VAL A 69 11.47 -8.88 25.06
C VAL A 69 11.03 -7.47 24.69
N ILE A 70 9.72 -7.23 24.60
CA ILE A 70 9.14 -5.91 24.34
C ILE A 70 9.65 -4.89 25.37
N THR A 71 9.55 -5.25 26.66
CA THR A 71 10.01 -4.37 27.74
C THR A 71 11.50 -4.08 27.64
N ARG A 72 12.34 -5.09 27.39
CA ARG A 72 13.80 -4.90 27.27
C ARG A 72 14.17 -4.01 26.09
N THR A 73 13.52 -4.21 24.93
CA THR A 73 13.89 -3.53 23.68
C THR A 73 13.28 -2.12 23.57
N TYR A 74 12.07 -1.90 24.12
CA TYR A 74 11.28 -0.68 23.87
C TYR A 74 10.89 0.09 25.13
N ARG A 75 11.32 -0.34 26.35
CA ARG A 75 10.85 0.15 27.66
C ARG A 75 10.83 1.66 27.84
N GLU A 76 11.75 2.39 27.22
CA GLU A 76 11.91 3.83 27.43
C GLU A 76 11.74 4.63 26.14
N GLN A 77 11.36 3.95 25.06
CA GLN A 77 11.24 4.62 23.76
C GLN A 77 9.76 4.85 23.42
N ARG A 78 9.35 6.11 23.43
CA ARG A 78 8.27 6.50 22.56
C ARG A 78 8.70 6.22 21.12
N VAL A 79 7.97 5.37 20.43
CA VAL A 79 8.18 5.12 19.02
C VAL A 79 7.73 6.37 18.26
N GLY A 80 8.71 7.24 17.97
CA GLY A 80 8.49 8.43 17.16
C GLY A 80 8.57 8.04 15.69
N VAL A 81 7.50 8.30 14.95
CA VAL A 81 7.36 8.02 13.51
C VAL A 81 8.39 8.81 12.69
N GLU A 82 9.00 9.83 13.25
CA GLU A 82 10.01 10.69 12.61
C GLU A 82 11.42 10.07 12.57
N LYS A 83 11.64 8.95 13.27
CA LYS A 83 12.96 8.29 13.28
C LYS A 83 13.06 7.35 12.08
N LYS A 84 14.16 7.43 11.33
CA LYS A 84 14.48 6.52 10.20
C LYS A 84 14.36 5.01 10.53
N ARG A 85 14.41 4.65 11.81
CA ARG A 85 14.24 3.28 12.29
C ARG A 85 12.82 2.74 12.13
N PHE A 86 11.81 3.59 12.27
CA PHE A 86 10.42 3.19 12.34
C PHE A 86 9.64 3.63 11.11
N SER A 87 8.89 2.72 10.50
CA SER A 87 8.02 2.97 9.35
C SER A 87 6.56 2.72 9.72
N PRO A 88 5.69 3.76 9.69
CA PRO A 88 4.27 3.59 9.99
C PRO A 88 3.54 2.87 8.86
N VAL A 89 2.53 2.07 9.22
CA VAL A 89 1.62 1.36 8.33
C VAL A 89 0.25 2.04 8.43
N ASP A 90 0.06 3.09 7.67
CA ASP A 90 -1.12 3.97 7.76
C ASP A 90 -2.09 3.84 6.58
N THR A 91 -1.64 3.23 5.47
CA THR A 91 -2.46 3.00 4.28
C THR A 91 -2.72 1.52 4.03
N LEU A 92 -3.78 1.21 3.27
CA LEU A 92 -4.06 -0.15 2.80
C LEU A 92 -2.99 -0.64 1.80
N PHE A 93 -2.35 0.28 1.09
CA PHE A 93 -1.27 -0.04 0.14
C PHE A 93 -0.01 -0.56 0.83
N SER A 94 0.20 -0.25 2.10
CA SER A 94 1.35 -0.72 2.87
C SER A 94 1.14 -2.12 3.47
N LEU A 95 -0.06 -2.70 3.41
CA LEU A 95 -0.33 -4.01 4.01
C LEU A 95 0.42 -5.16 3.33
N PRO A 96 0.46 -5.25 1.98
CA PRO A 96 1.27 -6.25 1.30
C PRO A 96 2.76 -6.18 1.67
N GLU A 97 3.31 -4.96 1.79
CA GLU A 97 4.71 -4.75 2.19
C GLU A 97 5.01 -5.34 3.57
N VAL A 98 4.10 -5.15 4.53
CA VAL A 98 4.26 -5.66 5.90
C VAL A 98 4.13 -7.18 5.94
N ASN A 99 3.22 -7.77 5.17
CA ASN A 99 3.09 -9.21 5.05
C ASN A 99 4.36 -9.83 4.44
N LEU A 100 4.86 -9.24 3.35
CA LEU A 100 6.13 -9.62 2.73
C LEU A 100 7.28 -9.52 3.73
N PHE A 101 7.36 -8.42 4.47
CA PHE A 101 8.43 -8.20 5.45
C PHE A 101 8.37 -9.20 6.60
N ALA A 102 7.18 -9.52 7.13
CA ALA A 102 7.04 -10.50 8.18
C ALA A 102 7.60 -11.88 7.76
N LYS A 103 7.26 -12.31 6.56
CA LYS A 103 7.77 -13.56 5.99
C LYS A 103 9.27 -13.51 5.66
N ALA A 104 9.72 -12.40 5.11
CA ALA A 104 11.13 -12.20 4.81
C ALA A 104 12.00 -12.24 6.07
N VAL A 105 11.51 -11.73 7.20
CA VAL A 105 12.20 -11.82 8.49
C VAL A 105 12.32 -13.28 8.95
N GLU A 106 11.24 -14.07 8.89
CA GLU A 106 11.30 -15.50 9.25
C GLU A 106 12.29 -16.27 8.36
N HIS A 107 12.23 -16.03 7.05
CA HIS A 107 13.12 -16.67 6.10
C HIS A 107 14.59 -16.20 6.28
N PHE A 108 14.78 -14.91 6.55
CA PHE A 108 16.11 -14.34 6.83
C PHE A 108 16.76 -14.98 8.04
N ASP A 109 16.00 -15.17 9.13
CA ASP A 109 16.53 -15.80 10.35
C ASP A 109 16.81 -17.28 10.16
N ALA A 110 15.98 -17.97 9.38
CA ALA A 110 16.15 -19.40 9.08
C ALA A 110 17.32 -19.67 8.12
N GLN A 111 17.61 -18.75 7.19
CA GLN A 111 18.54 -18.95 6.09
C GLN A 111 19.53 -17.77 5.94
N ARG A 112 20.02 -17.26 7.04
CA ARG A 112 20.85 -16.05 7.10
C ARG A 112 22.02 -16.05 6.14
N GLU A 113 22.75 -17.18 6.02
CA GLU A 113 23.88 -17.30 5.11
C GLU A 113 23.51 -17.08 3.64
N ALA A 114 22.33 -17.55 3.21
CA ALA A 114 21.83 -17.35 1.86
C ALA A 114 21.50 -15.86 1.58
N TRP A 115 20.93 -15.17 2.56
CA TRP A 115 20.67 -13.75 2.47
C TRP A 115 21.95 -12.91 2.43
N GLU A 116 22.91 -13.23 3.30
CA GLU A 116 24.20 -12.54 3.35
C GLU A 116 24.98 -12.74 2.04
N ALA A 117 24.94 -13.92 1.44
CA ALA A 117 25.53 -14.18 0.12
C ALA A 117 24.92 -13.34 -1.00
N ASN A 118 23.65 -12.93 -0.87
CA ASN A 118 22.94 -12.05 -1.77
C ASN A 118 23.01 -10.54 -1.38
N GLY A 119 23.81 -10.21 -0.37
CA GLY A 119 24.08 -8.81 0.04
C GLY A 119 23.15 -8.26 1.11
N PHE A 120 22.30 -9.09 1.75
CA PHE A 120 21.43 -8.69 2.84
C PHE A 120 22.00 -9.14 4.18
N SER A 121 22.43 -8.20 5.01
CA SER A 121 22.97 -8.46 6.35
C SER A 121 22.08 -7.91 7.48
N GLU A 122 21.12 -7.05 7.14
CA GLU A 122 20.27 -6.33 8.09
C GLU A 122 18.80 -6.32 7.63
N TYR A 123 17.87 -6.39 8.58
CA TYR A 123 16.44 -6.29 8.29
C TYR A 123 16.05 -4.97 7.61
N ALA A 124 16.79 -3.90 7.87
CA ALA A 124 16.56 -2.61 7.22
C ALA A 124 16.73 -2.69 5.70
N GLN A 125 17.73 -3.45 5.23
CA GLN A 125 17.96 -3.66 3.79
C GLN A 125 16.81 -4.45 3.16
N VAL A 126 16.32 -5.48 3.86
CA VAL A 126 15.16 -6.28 3.42
C VAL A 126 13.91 -5.39 3.28
N TRP A 127 13.61 -4.58 4.30
CA TRP A 127 12.49 -3.64 4.28
C TRP A 127 12.60 -2.61 3.16
N ASP A 128 13.78 -1.98 3.01
CA ASP A 128 13.99 -0.95 2.00
C ASP A 128 13.86 -1.51 0.59
N THR A 129 14.31 -2.75 0.37
CA THR A 129 14.17 -3.42 -0.92
C THR A 129 12.71 -3.75 -1.23
N ILE A 130 11.95 -4.27 -0.26
CA ILE A 130 10.51 -4.51 -0.43
C ILE A 130 9.81 -3.21 -0.83
N ARG A 131 10.02 -2.13 -0.09
CA ARG A 131 9.42 -0.83 -0.41
C ARG A 131 9.82 -0.31 -1.78
N SER A 132 11.10 -0.38 -2.11
CA SER A 132 11.59 0.09 -3.40
C SER A 132 11.00 -0.71 -4.57
N CYS A 133 10.85 -2.02 -4.43
CA CYS A 133 10.21 -2.88 -5.43
C CYS A 133 8.71 -2.60 -5.56
N THR A 134 8.02 -2.36 -4.44
CA THR A 134 6.60 -1.98 -4.45
C THR A 134 6.40 -0.62 -5.10
N ASP A 135 7.20 0.39 -4.71
CA ASP A 135 7.15 1.73 -5.31
C ASP A 135 7.41 1.67 -6.84
N ALA A 136 8.41 0.88 -7.27
CA ALA A 136 8.69 0.68 -8.68
C ALA A 136 7.53 0.02 -9.44
N SER A 137 6.81 -0.91 -8.80
CA SER A 137 5.65 -1.58 -9.40
C SER A 137 4.45 -0.64 -9.61
N HIS A 138 4.35 0.41 -8.80
CA HIS A 138 3.36 1.46 -9.00
C HIS A 138 3.79 2.50 -10.04
N GLN A 139 5.10 2.69 -10.23
CA GLN A 139 5.65 3.69 -11.16
C GLN A 139 5.75 3.19 -12.59
N ASP A 140 6.08 1.91 -12.80
CA ASP A 140 6.29 1.33 -14.13
C ASP A 140 5.01 0.82 -14.81
N ASP A 141 3.86 1.19 -14.29
CA ASP A 141 2.53 0.85 -14.78
C ASP A 141 2.18 -0.66 -14.82
N SER A 142 3.05 -1.56 -14.35
CA SER A 142 2.80 -3.02 -14.40
C SER A 142 1.45 -3.42 -13.80
N ILE A 143 1.10 -2.86 -12.64
CA ILE A 143 -0.18 -3.09 -11.97
C ILE A 143 -1.33 -2.41 -12.73
N LYS A 144 -1.10 -1.17 -13.17
CA LYS A 144 -2.11 -0.40 -13.90
C LYS A 144 -2.47 -1.02 -15.25
N ASP A 145 -1.49 -1.58 -15.95
CA ASP A 145 -1.71 -2.25 -17.23
C ASP A 145 -2.56 -3.52 -17.09
N ALA A 146 -2.33 -4.30 -16.03
CA ALA A 146 -3.18 -5.44 -15.73
C ALA A 146 -4.63 -5.01 -15.40
N ILE A 147 -4.82 -3.92 -14.65
CA ILE A 147 -6.15 -3.38 -14.35
C ILE A 147 -6.82 -2.83 -15.62
N ARG A 148 -6.08 -2.15 -16.51
CA ARG A 148 -6.60 -1.67 -17.80
C ARG A 148 -7.06 -2.82 -18.70
N ALA A 149 -6.33 -3.93 -18.69
CA ALA A 149 -6.65 -5.09 -19.50
C ALA A 149 -7.94 -5.81 -19.07
N ASP A 150 -8.21 -5.85 -17.77
CA ASP A 150 -9.40 -6.49 -17.20
C ASP A 150 -9.91 -5.73 -15.95
N PRO A 151 -10.55 -4.56 -16.13
CA PRO A 151 -11.06 -3.78 -15.01
C PRO A 151 -12.05 -4.54 -14.12
N GLY A 152 -12.88 -5.43 -14.74
CA GLY A 152 -13.91 -6.19 -14.04
C GLY A 152 -13.40 -7.16 -13.00
N ARG A 153 -12.14 -7.58 -13.14
CA ARG A 153 -11.47 -8.42 -12.16
C ARG A 153 -11.10 -7.66 -10.89
N PHE A 154 -10.77 -6.37 -10.99
CA PHE A 154 -10.16 -5.61 -9.90
C PHE A 154 -11.08 -4.53 -9.30
N ILE A 155 -12.10 -4.12 -10.05
CA ILE A 155 -12.98 -3.01 -9.68
C ILE A 155 -14.38 -3.55 -9.45
N VAL A 156 -14.89 -3.34 -8.24
CA VAL A 156 -16.28 -3.66 -7.91
C VAL A 156 -17.19 -2.55 -8.44
N LEU A 157 -18.14 -2.92 -9.31
CA LEU A 157 -19.17 -2.01 -9.75
C LEU A 157 -20.14 -1.71 -8.61
N ASP A 158 -20.41 -0.43 -8.40
CA ASP A 158 -21.46 0.04 -7.51
C ASP A 158 -22.58 0.65 -8.36
N PRO A 159 -23.70 -0.05 -8.57
CA PRO A 159 -24.80 0.42 -9.40
C PRO A 159 -25.48 1.67 -8.82
N ASP A 160 -25.33 1.92 -7.52
CA ASP A 160 -25.90 3.08 -6.86
C ASP A 160 -25.05 4.35 -7.00
N LEU A 161 -23.78 4.23 -7.43
CA LEU A 161 -22.85 5.35 -7.55
C LEU A 161 -23.36 6.47 -8.48
N PRO A 162 -23.81 6.20 -9.72
CA PRO A 162 -24.34 7.25 -10.61
C PRO A 162 -25.59 7.92 -10.03
N GLU A 163 -26.50 7.16 -9.43
CA GLU A 163 -27.70 7.68 -8.79
C GLU A 163 -27.37 8.57 -7.60
N MET A 164 -26.44 8.16 -6.76
CA MET A 164 -25.99 8.93 -5.60
C MET A 164 -25.41 10.29 -6.04
N LEU A 165 -24.53 10.30 -7.04
CA LEU A 165 -23.95 11.55 -7.56
C LEU A 165 -25.02 12.44 -8.20
N HIS A 166 -25.97 11.86 -8.95
CA HIS A 166 -27.10 12.59 -9.49
C HIS A 166 -27.92 13.28 -8.39
N ARG A 167 -28.23 12.57 -7.29
CA ARG A 167 -28.95 13.13 -6.12
C ARG A 167 -28.21 14.29 -5.49
N LEU A 168 -26.90 14.16 -5.30
CA LEU A 168 -26.09 15.26 -4.75
C LEU A 168 -26.15 16.50 -5.65
N ARG A 169 -26.03 16.34 -6.97
CA ARG A 169 -26.14 17.44 -7.93
C ARG A 169 -27.54 18.09 -7.91
N SER A 170 -28.59 17.27 -7.86
CA SER A 170 -29.99 17.74 -7.77
C SER A 170 -30.26 18.56 -6.50
N LEU A 171 -29.51 18.30 -5.43
CA LEU A 171 -29.52 19.08 -4.20
C LEU A 171 -28.59 20.32 -4.25
N GLY A 172 -28.11 20.68 -5.44
CA GLY A 172 -27.25 21.86 -5.64
C GLY A 172 -25.81 21.70 -5.18
N LYS A 173 -25.36 20.47 -4.87
CA LYS A 173 -23.96 20.24 -4.50
C LYS A 173 -23.08 20.30 -5.74
N LYS A 174 -21.88 20.87 -5.56
CA LYS A 174 -20.80 20.82 -6.53
C LYS A 174 -19.95 19.59 -6.27
N ILE A 175 -19.68 18.82 -7.32
CA ILE A 175 -18.93 17.57 -7.25
C ILE A 175 -17.63 17.75 -8.00
N PHE A 176 -16.53 17.33 -7.41
CA PHE A 176 -15.23 17.34 -8.07
C PHE A 176 -14.48 16.02 -7.86
N LEU A 177 -13.71 15.66 -8.87
CA LEU A 177 -12.75 14.56 -8.80
C LEU A 177 -11.38 15.12 -8.43
N LEU A 178 -10.73 14.53 -7.43
CA LEU A 178 -9.35 14.84 -7.05
C LEU A 178 -8.57 13.54 -6.87
N THR A 179 -7.72 13.20 -7.83
CA THR A 179 -6.95 11.96 -7.84
C THR A 179 -5.46 12.19 -8.10
N ASN A 180 -4.60 11.29 -7.58
CA ASN A 180 -3.20 11.22 -7.95
C ASN A 180 -2.97 10.47 -9.27
N SER A 181 -4.00 9.77 -9.78
CA SER A 181 -3.93 9.03 -11.03
C SER A 181 -3.72 9.97 -12.21
N GLU A 182 -2.96 9.51 -13.20
CA GLU A 182 -2.83 10.20 -14.48
C GLU A 182 -4.17 10.18 -15.25
N PRO A 183 -4.40 11.16 -16.16
CA PRO A 183 -5.67 11.31 -16.87
C PRO A 183 -6.14 10.04 -17.57
N GLU A 184 -5.24 9.36 -18.29
CA GLU A 184 -5.54 8.17 -19.08
C GLU A 184 -5.99 7.01 -18.21
N TYR A 185 -5.33 6.81 -17.06
CA TYR A 185 -5.70 5.76 -16.13
C TYR A 185 -7.01 6.08 -15.41
N ALA A 186 -7.20 7.34 -15.00
CA ALA A 186 -8.44 7.78 -14.37
C ALA A 186 -9.64 7.60 -15.32
N SER A 187 -9.50 7.92 -16.62
CA SER A 187 -10.55 7.72 -17.62
C SER A 187 -10.97 6.24 -17.73
N VAL A 188 -10.01 5.32 -17.87
CA VAL A 188 -10.33 3.88 -17.97
C VAL A 188 -11.14 3.39 -16.77
N LEU A 189 -10.76 3.79 -15.56
CA LEU A 189 -11.46 3.40 -14.34
C LEU A 189 -12.86 4.00 -14.28
N LEU A 190 -13.01 5.27 -14.63
CA LEU A 190 -14.28 5.98 -14.57
C LEU A 190 -15.22 5.53 -15.70
N GLU A 191 -14.72 5.26 -16.89
CA GLU A 191 -15.49 4.65 -17.96
C GLU A 191 -16.09 3.30 -17.53
N TYR A 192 -15.27 2.48 -16.85
CA TYR A 192 -15.74 1.20 -16.32
C TYR A 192 -16.78 1.39 -15.20
N LEU A 193 -16.55 2.29 -14.23
CA LEU A 193 -17.47 2.54 -13.11
C LEU A 193 -18.80 3.16 -13.55
N PHE A 194 -18.82 3.93 -14.63
CA PHE A 194 -19.97 4.66 -15.15
C PHE A 194 -20.47 4.12 -16.49
N GLN A 195 -20.21 2.84 -16.80
CA GLN A 195 -20.68 2.23 -18.06
C GLN A 195 -22.20 2.32 -18.25
N GLU A 196 -22.97 2.45 -17.16
CA GLU A 196 -24.41 2.69 -17.16
C GLU A 196 -24.73 4.05 -16.54
N THR A 197 -24.58 5.13 -17.30
CA THR A 197 -24.77 6.49 -16.77
C THR A 197 -26.23 6.87 -16.54
N GLY A 198 -27.15 6.40 -17.37
CA GLY A 198 -28.59 6.72 -17.27
C GLY A 198 -28.92 8.22 -17.24
N ARG A 199 -30.21 8.57 -17.08
CA ARG A 199 -30.73 9.93 -16.76
C ARG A 199 -30.20 11.10 -17.62
N GLY A 200 -29.78 10.85 -18.88
CA GLY A 200 -29.34 11.90 -19.81
C GLY A 200 -27.89 12.40 -19.60
N TYR A 201 -27.09 11.71 -18.78
CA TYR A 201 -25.66 11.95 -18.75
C TYR A 201 -24.99 11.35 -19.99
N THR A 202 -24.10 12.12 -20.63
CA THR A 202 -23.43 11.73 -21.88
C THR A 202 -22.15 10.93 -21.64
N GLY A 203 -21.65 10.93 -20.41
CA GLY A 203 -20.45 10.24 -19.97
C GLY A 203 -20.18 10.51 -18.50
N TRP A 204 -19.18 9.86 -17.93
CA TRP A 204 -18.82 10.00 -16.53
C TRP A 204 -18.37 11.44 -16.17
N GLU A 205 -17.77 12.18 -17.11
CA GLU A 205 -17.31 13.55 -16.92
C GLU A 205 -18.47 14.48 -16.51
N SER A 206 -19.67 14.23 -17.04
CA SER A 206 -20.83 15.06 -16.75
C SER A 206 -21.32 15.02 -15.31
N PHE A 207 -20.84 14.08 -14.48
CA PHE A 207 -21.11 14.05 -13.06
C PHE A 207 -20.26 15.04 -12.25
N PHE A 208 -19.16 15.52 -12.79
CA PHE A 208 -18.20 16.36 -12.07
C PHE A 208 -18.21 17.80 -12.58
N ASP A 209 -18.18 18.75 -11.66
CA ASP A 209 -18.03 20.18 -11.99
C ASP A 209 -16.57 20.51 -12.28
N TRP A 210 -15.61 19.82 -11.59
CA TRP A 210 -14.17 19.94 -11.82
C TRP A 210 -13.49 18.59 -11.68
N MET A 211 -12.40 18.42 -12.44
CA MET A 211 -11.57 17.24 -12.40
C MET A 211 -10.11 17.65 -12.24
N ILE A 212 -9.46 17.16 -11.19
CA ILE A 212 -8.06 17.40 -10.90
C ILE A 212 -7.39 16.02 -10.86
N VAL A 213 -6.59 15.74 -11.87
CA VAL A 213 -5.81 14.50 -12.03
C VAL A 213 -4.34 14.78 -11.74
N ALA A 214 -3.51 13.75 -11.57
CA ALA A 214 -2.10 13.87 -11.21
C ALA A 214 -1.84 14.86 -10.05
N ALA A 215 -2.74 14.90 -9.07
CA ALA A 215 -2.81 15.95 -8.05
C ALA A 215 -1.61 15.95 -7.09
N ARG A 216 -0.87 14.84 -6.99
CA ARG A 216 0.29 14.66 -6.09
C ARG A 216 -0.08 14.92 -4.61
N LYS A 217 -1.24 14.41 -4.18
CA LYS A 217 -1.59 14.43 -2.75
C LYS A 217 -0.56 13.64 -1.93
N PRO A 218 -0.13 14.05 -0.72
CA PRO A 218 -0.66 15.18 0.08
C PRO A 218 -0.10 16.57 -0.29
N GLY A 219 0.95 16.68 -1.12
CA GLY A 219 1.56 17.95 -1.51
C GLY A 219 0.59 18.95 -2.12
N PHE A 220 -0.46 18.45 -2.81
CA PHE A 220 -1.54 19.28 -3.33
C PHE A 220 -2.15 20.25 -2.29
N PHE A 221 -2.22 19.83 -1.03
CA PHE A 221 -2.85 20.64 0.03
C PHE A 221 -1.87 21.57 0.75
N THR A 222 -0.56 21.40 0.56
CA THR A 222 0.47 22.07 1.35
C THR A 222 1.42 22.91 0.50
N GLU A 223 1.49 22.65 -0.80
CA GLU A 223 2.42 23.31 -1.71
C GLU A 223 1.65 24.26 -2.65
N GLY A 224 2.13 25.48 -2.82
CA GLY A 224 1.57 26.45 -3.76
C GLY A 224 2.07 26.22 -5.19
N ARG A 225 1.60 25.14 -5.85
CA ARG A 225 1.94 24.84 -7.25
C ARG A 225 0.84 25.35 -8.19
N PRO A 226 1.18 25.90 -9.36
CA PRO A 226 0.19 26.24 -10.37
C PRO A 226 -0.44 24.96 -10.93
N PHE A 227 -1.70 25.03 -11.34
CA PHE A 227 -2.33 24.02 -12.19
C PHE A 227 -1.73 24.12 -13.59
N VAL A 228 -1.38 23.00 -14.18
CA VAL A 228 -0.84 22.90 -15.55
C VAL A 228 -1.86 22.20 -16.42
#